data_969206bcd38ebefdc650c41483c4fb42
#
_entry.id   969206bcd38ebefdc650c41483c4fb42
#
_cell.length_a   1.000
_cell.length_b   1.000
_cell.length_c   1.000
_cell.angle_alpha   90.00
_cell.angle_beta   90.00
_cell.angle_gamma   90.00
#
_symmetry.space_group_name_H-M   'P 1'
#
loop_
_entity.id
_entity.type
_entity.pdbx_description
1 polymer ?
#
loop_
_entity_poly.entity_id
_entity_poly.type
_entity_poly.pdbx_seq_one_letter_code
_entity_poly.pdbx_strand_id
1 'polypeptide(L)'
;TVIASVVAAVLLPFILVIVMLLSIMDGASSHNVSAVAQVFWEGAISSQVPEEYRKYIVDMQTSFASLEDLIADIDHVEDRELDIEWVKSVFYAMYFGSAQPSLLAQKEFVDCFVEYEEREDGDGDSYTAAIPITDLGTVYANMRQRLGLEIGVDQEANAQRIYTVAVYGPAVPGGMAAGSAMGDGSYQALLTEATKYIGFPYRWGGSNPQTSFDCSGYICWIYTQSGTYQLPRTSAQGIFDQCAVIPRKEAKPGDL
;
A
#
# COMPACT_ATOMS: atom_id res chain seq x y z
N THR A 1 -36.66 22.11 -30.66
CA THR A 1 -36.91 22.18 -29.19
C THR A 1 -37.40 20.85 -28.63
N VAL A 2 -38.33 20.14 -29.30
CA VAL A 2 -38.90 18.86 -28.79
C VAL A 2 -37.83 17.75 -28.73
N ILE A 3 -36.95 17.64 -29.71
CA ILE A 3 -35.88 16.62 -29.75
C ILE A 3 -34.90 16.82 -28.59
N ALA A 4 -34.52 18.07 -28.29
CA ALA A 4 -33.63 18.38 -27.17
C ALA A 4 -34.26 18.01 -25.81
N SER A 5 -35.57 18.20 -25.64
CA SER A 5 -36.30 17.85 -24.44
C SER A 5 -36.40 16.33 -24.24
N VAL A 6 -36.59 15.57 -25.32
CA VAL A 6 -36.67 14.10 -25.28
C VAL A 6 -35.29 13.52 -25.00
N VAL A 7 -34.20 14.03 -25.60
CA VAL A 7 -32.84 13.62 -25.35
C VAL A 7 -32.43 13.92 -23.88
N ALA A 8 -32.79 15.09 -23.37
CA ALA A 8 -32.54 15.43 -21.97
C ALA A 8 -33.33 14.54 -21.01
N ALA A 9 -34.58 14.22 -21.29
CA ALA A 9 -35.39 13.34 -20.43
C ALA A 9 -34.91 11.90 -20.41
N VAL A 10 -34.25 11.40 -21.46
CA VAL A 10 -33.66 10.06 -21.51
C VAL A 10 -32.27 10.02 -20.87
N LEU A 11 -31.44 11.04 -21.08
CA LEU A 11 -30.09 11.08 -20.57
C LEU A 11 -30.00 11.46 -19.08
N LEU A 12 -30.93 12.30 -18.59
CA LEU A 12 -30.92 12.76 -17.20
C LEU A 12 -30.91 11.62 -16.15
N PRO A 13 -31.78 10.58 -16.26
CA PRO A 13 -31.72 9.46 -15.31
C PRO A 13 -30.44 8.66 -15.41
N PHE A 14 -29.83 8.52 -16.60
CA PHE A 14 -28.52 7.86 -16.74
C PHE A 14 -27.39 8.66 -16.08
N ILE A 15 -27.40 9.98 -16.28
CA ILE A 15 -26.43 10.88 -15.63
C ILE A 15 -26.62 10.82 -14.11
N LEU A 16 -27.85 10.85 -13.60
CA LEU A 16 -28.15 10.71 -12.17
C LEU A 16 -27.66 9.38 -11.59
N VAL A 17 -27.85 8.28 -12.30
CA VAL A 17 -27.35 6.95 -11.89
C VAL A 17 -25.83 6.93 -11.87
N ILE A 18 -25.16 7.50 -12.88
CA ILE A 18 -23.68 7.59 -12.91
C ILE A 18 -23.16 8.46 -11.78
N VAL A 19 -23.76 9.61 -11.52
CA VAL A 19 -23.38 10.51 -10.41
C VAL A 19 -23.62 9.80 -9.06
N MET A 20 -24.71 9.07 -8.92
CA MET A 20 -25.00 8.30 -7.71
C MET A 20 -23.98 7.16 -7.52
N LEU A 21 -23.62 6.44 -8.59
CA LEU A 21 -22.60 5.40 -8.55
C LEU A 21 -21.22 5.97 -8.21
N LEU A 22 -20.84 7.11 -8.79
CA LEU A 22 -19.58 7.79 -8.49
C LEU A 22 -19.56 8.29 -7.04
N SER A 23 -20.67 8.82 -6.51
CA SER A 23 -20.79 9.23 -5.10
C SER A 23 -20.73 8.06 -4.14
N ILE A 24 -21.27 6.89 -4.50
CA ILE A 24 -21.16 5.66 -3.71
C ILE A 24 -19.72 5.15 -3.73
N MET A 25 -19.05 5.18 -4.89
CA MET A 25 -17.64 4.78 -5.02
C MET A 25 -16.71 5.72 -4.26
N ASP A 26 -16.95 7.02 -4.30
CA ASP A 26 -16.17 8.02 -3.57
C ASP A 26 -16.41 7.91 -2.05
N GLY A 27 -17.66 7.71 -1.63
CA GLY A 27 -18.02 7.42 -0.24
C GLY A 27 -17.41 6.11 0.27
N ALA A 28 -17.45 5.05 -0.52
CA ALA A 28 -16.86 3.76 -0.17
C ALA A 28 -15.33 3.84 -0.08
N SER A 29 -14.68 4.58 -0.97
CA SER A 29 -13.22 4.83 -0.94
C SER A 29 -12.82 5.62 0.31
N SER A 30 -13.55 6.69 0.63
CA SER A 30 -13.33 7.53 1.80
C SER A 30 -13.55 6.76 3.12
N HIS A 31 -14.60 5.95 3.19
CA HIS A 31 -14.86 5.06 4.34
C HIS A 31 -13.77 4.00 4.51
N ASN A 32 -13.25 3.46 3.42
CA ASN A 32 -12.21 2.43 3.47
C ASN A 32 -10.89 3.01 4.02
N VAL A 33 -10.48 4.20 3.59
CA VAL A 33 -9.29 4.89 4.11
C VAL A 33 -9.44 5.19 5.61
N SER A 34 -10.60 5.65 6.07
CA SER A 34 -10.86 5.88 7.48
C SER A 34 -10.83 4.59 8.31
N ALA A 35 -11.36 3.49 7.78
CA ALA A 35 -11.32 2.20 8.45
C ALA A 35 -9.88 1.66 8.57
N VAL A 36 -9.09 1.75 7.51
CA VAL A 36 -7.66 1.40 7.53
C VAL A 36 -6.92 2.22 8.59
N ALA A 37 -7.09 3.55 8.59
CA ALA A 37 -6.45 4.42 9.57
C ALA A 37 -6.83 4.07 11.02
N GLN A 38 -8.11 3.73 11.28
CA GLN A 38 -8.58 3.33 12.60
C GLN A 38 -7.99 1.98 13.04
N VAL A 39 -7.74 1.05 12.12
CA VAL A 39 -7.17 -0.26 12.43
C VAL A 39 -5.66 -0.16 12.70
N PHE A 40 -4.92 0.57 11.87
CA PHE A 40 -3.45 0.61 11.94
C PHE A 40 -2.90 1.58 13.00
N TRP A 41 -3.62 2.66 13.30
CA TRP A 41 -3.06 3.76 14.08
C TRP A 41 -3.62 3.86 15.49
N GLU A 42 -4.13 2.78 16.01
CA GLU A 42 -4.61 2.61 17.38
C GLU A 42 -5.16 3.90 18.02
N GLY A 43 -6.44 4.10 17.93
CA GLY A 43 -7.14 5.22 18.56
C GLY A 43 -8.53 4.79 18.97
N ALA A 44 -9.18 5.61 19.80
CA ALA A 44 -10.59 5.38 20.09
C ALA A 44 -11.38 5.41 18.78
N ILE A 45 -12.11 4.33 18.47
CA ILE A 45 -12.92 4.24 17.27
C ILE A 45 -13.89 5.41 17.25
N SER A 46 -13.83 6.25 16.21
CA SER A 46 -14.67 7.42 16.07
C SER A 46 -16.15 7.06 16.26
N SER A 47 -16.89 7.92 16.99
CA SER A 47 -18.33 7.76 17.17
C SER A 47 -19.13 7.83 15.86
N GLN A 48 -18.51 8.36 14.80
CA GLN A 48 -19.10 8.44 13.45
C GLN A 48 -19.01 7.11 12.68
N VAL A 49 -18.20 6.14 13.15
CA VAL A 49 -18.12 4.81 12.53
C VAL A 49 -19.41 4.06 12.82
N PRO A 50 -20.14 3.58 11.80
CA PRO A 50 -21.34 2.76 11.99
C PRO A 50 -21.05 1.52 12.85
N GLU A 51 -22.00 1.13 13.70
CA GLU A 51 -21.84 0.03 14.68
C GLU A 51 -21.42 -1.28 14.02
N GLU A 52 -21.94 -1.58 12.84
CA GLU A 52 -21.59 -2.77 12.06
C GLU A 52 -20.11 -2.81 11.65
N TYR A 53 -19.50 -1.66 11.40
CA TYR A 53 -18.06 -1.56 11.04
C TYR A 53 -17.16 -1.61 12.26
N ARG A 54 -17.63 -1.18 13.44
CA ARG A 54 -16.84 -1.22 14.69
C ARG A 54 -16.34 -2.61 14.99
N LYS A 55 -17.21 -3.60 14.84
CA LYS A 55 -16.84 -5.00 15.06
C LYS A 55 -15.69 -5.42 14.13
N TYR A 56 -15.75 -5.09 12.85
CA TYR A 56 -14.69 -5.43 11.91
C TYR A 56 -13.37 -4.75 12.23
N ILE A 57 -13.40 -3.50 12.71
CA ILE A 57 -12.20 -2.78 13.15
C ILE A 57 -11.59 -3.47 14.37
N VAL A 58 -12.39 -3.77 15.40
CA VAL A 58 -11.92 -4.44 16.62
C VAL A 58 -11.37 -5.83 16.33
N ASP A 59 -12.09 -6.61 15.52
CA ASP A 59 -11.64 -7.96 15.12
C ASP A 59 -10.29 -7.89 14.40
N MET A 60 -10.10 -6.91 13.52
CA MET A 60 -8.85 -6.72 12.78
C MET A 60 -7.71 -6.25 13.69
N GLN A 61 -7.96 -5.31 14.61
CA GLN A 61 -6.96 -4.88 15.61
C GLN A 61 -6.52 -6.05 16.49
N THR A 62 -7.47 -6.90 16.91
CA THR A 62 -7.16 -8.12 17.67
C THR A 62 -6.28 -9.08 16.87
N SER A 63 -6.60 -9.26 15.59
CA SER A 63 -5.77 -10.11 14.70
C SER A 63 -4.38 -9.51 14.48
N PHE A 64 -4.26 -8.18 14.36
CA PHE A 64 -2.96 -7.52 14.23
C PHE A 64 -2.08 -7.73 15.45
N ALA A 65 -2.64 -7.62 16.66
CA ALA A 65 -1.89 -7.94 17.87
C ALA A 65 -1.39 -9.39 17.87
N SER A 66 -2.25 -10.34 17.44
CA SER A 66 -1.84 -11.76 17.30
C SER A 66 -0.74 -11.95 16.23
N LEU A 67 -0.80 -11.22 15.11
CA LEU A 67 0.25 -11.29 14.07
C LEU A 67 1.57 -10.73 14.57
N GLU A 68 1.54 -9.64 15.35
CA GLU A 68 2.73 -9.06 15.99
C GLU A 68 3.40 -10.04 16.95
N ASP A 69 2.60 -10.69 17.81
CA ASP A 69 3.12 -11.73 18.72
C ASP A 69 3.71 -12.90 17.92
N LEU A 70 3.02 -13.39 16.89
CA LEU A 70 3.50 -14.49 16.05
C LEU A 70 4.80 -14.14 15.31
N ILE A 71 4.96 -12.91 14.87
CA ILE A 71 6.19 -12.44 14.20
C ILE A 71 7.31 -12.28 15.21
N ALA A 72 7.01 -11.76 16.40
CA ALA A 72 8.00 -11.62 17.48
C ALA A 72 8.51 -12.96 18.02
N ASP A 73 7.71 -14.02 17.89
CA ASP A 73 8.06 -15.39 18.29
C ASP A 73 8.90 -16.15 17.23
N ILE A 74 9.21 -15.52 16.09
CA ILE A 74 10.07 -16.14 15.07
C ILE A 74 11.54 -16.03 15.53
N ASP A 75 12.15 -17.16 15.81
CA ASP A 75 13.57 -17.24 16.14
C ASP A 75 14.45 -17.12 14.88
N HIS A 76 15.69 -16.65 15.08
CA HIS A 76 16.74 -16.60 14.06
C HIS A 76 16.30 -15.91 12.75
N VAL A 77 15.63 -14.74 12.85
CA VAL A 77 15.36 -13.89 11.69
C VAL A 77 16.67 -13.30 11.17
N GLU A 78 17.01 -13.62 9.92
CA GLU A 78 18.28 -13.25 9.32
C GLU A 78 18.09 -12.49 8.01
N ASP A 79 19.19 -11.94 7.51
CA ASP A 79 19.30 -11.13 6.28
C ASP A 79 18.56 -9.79 6.33
N ARG A 80 17.37 -9.73 6.92
CA ARG A 80 16.55 -8.50 7.07
C ARG A 80 15.44 -8.69 8.07
N GLU A 81 14.82 -7.60 8.50
CA GLU A 81 13.60 -7.65 9.31
C GLU A 81 12.39 -7.97 8.44
N LEU A 82 11.42 -8.69 9.00
CA LEU A 82 10.12 -8.89 8.35
C LEU A 82 9.32 -7.58 8.38
N ASP A 83 8.84 -7.13 7.22
CA ASP A 83 7.99 -5.94 7.12
C ASP A 83 6.59 -6.24 7.67
N ILE A 84 6.40 -5.92 8.93
CA ILE A 84 5.16 -6.17 9.67
C ILE A 84 3.96 -5.41 9.07
N GLU A 85 4.20 -4.20 8.55
CA GLU A 85 3.14 -3.41 7.94
C GLU A 85 2.67 -4.03 6.61
N TRP A 86 3.56 -4.72 5.90
CA TRP A 86 3.19 -5.51 4.72
C TRP A 86 2.35 -6.72 5.11
N VAL A 87 2.77 -7.49 6.12
CA VAL A 87 2.01 -8.64 6.62
C VAL A 87 0.60 -8.22 7.01
N LYS A 88 0.48 -7.15 7.82
CA LYS A 88 -0.81 -6.58 8.23
C LYS A 88 -1.65 -6.11 7.06
N SER A 89 -1.03 -5.46 6.07
CA SER A 89 -1.74 -4.90 4.91
C SER A 89 -2.34 -5.98 4.02
N VAL A 90 -1.60 -7.04 3.77
CA VAL A 90 -2.10 -8.21 3.03
C VAL A 90 -3.18 -8.92 3.84
N PHE A 91 -2.99 -9.10 5.16
CA PHE A 91 -3.99 -9.70 6.05
C PHE A 91 -5.30 -8.91 6.04
N TYR A 92 -5.21 -7.58 6.16
CA TYR A 92 -6.38 -6.71 6.08
C TYR A 92 -7.12 -6.86 4.74
N ALA A 93 -6.39 -6.86 3.62
CA ALA A 93 -6.97 -7.00 2.29
C ALA A 93 -7.73 -8.32 2.11
N MET A 94 -7.33 -9.38 2.81
CA MET A 94 -7.93 -10.71 2.73
C MET A 94 -9.10 -10.91 3.71
N TYR A 95 -9.02 -10.33 4.91
CA TYR A 95 -9.91 -10.74 6.02
C TYR A 95 -10.77 -9.63 6.60
N PHE A 96 -10.58 -8.34 6.21
CA PHE A 96 -11.44 -7.27 6.70
C PHE A 96 -12.90 -7.49 6.26
N GLY A 97 -13.83 -7.43 7.21
CA GLY A 97 -15.25 -7.64 6.94
C GLY A 97 -15.67 -9.12 6.86
N SER A 98 -14.76 -10.05 7.11
CA SER A 98 -15.03 -11.49 7.15
C SER A 98 -14.73 -12.09 8.52
N ALA A 99 -14.99 -13.38 8.67
CA ALA A 99 -14.62 -14.11 9.88
C ALA A 99 -13.09 -14.18 9.99
N GLN A 100 -12.56 -13.84 11.17
CA GLN A 100 -11.13 -13.89 11.40
C GLN A 100 -10.62 -15.33 11.45
N PRO A 101 -9.46 -15.62 10.83
CA PRO A 101 -8.87 -16.94 10.87
C PRO A 101 -8.43 -17.32 12.29
N SER A 102 -8.36 -18.62 12.58
CA SER A 102 -7.85 -19.13 13.84
C SER A 102 -6.36 -18.75 14.03
N LEU A 103 -5.86 -18.79 15.26
CA LEU A 103 -4.44 -18.50 15.54
C LEU A 103 -3.50 -19.40 14.73
N LEU A 104 -3.83 -20.67 14.53
CA LEU A 104 -3.05 -21.57 13.68
C LEU A 104 -3.02 -21.08 12.23
N ALA A 105 -4.15 -20.67 11.66
CA ALA A 105 -4.21 -20.15 10.31
C ALA A 105 -3.49 -18.80 10.18
N GLN A 106 -3.49 -17.96 11.23
CA GLN A 106 -2.70 -16.74 11.28
C GLN A 106 -1.19 -17.05 11.29
N LYS A 107 -0.75 -18.08 12.02
CA LYS A 107 0.63 -18.53 11.98
C LYS A 107 1.03 -19.01 10.59
N GLU A 108 0.23 -19.87 9.96
CA GLU A 108 0.47 -20.33 8.60
C GLU A 108 0.47 -19.17 7.59
N PHE A 109 -0.32 -18.11 7.85
CA PHE A 109 -0.30 -16.89 7.05
C PHE A 109 1.03 -16.14 7.19
N VAL A 110 1.54 -15.95 8.42
CA VAL A 110 2.86 -15.33 8.67
C VAL A 110 3.97 -16.16 8.01
N ASP A 111 3.92 -17.48 8.11
CA ASP A 111 4.87 -18.41 7.50
C ASP A 111 4.90 -18.31 5.95
N CYS A 112 3.90 -17.68 5.30
CA CYS A 112 3.96 -17.41 3.86
C CYS A 112 4.93 -16.27 3.50
N PHE A 113 5.33 -15.44 4.46
CA PHE A 113 6.27 -14.33 4.27
C PHE A 113 7.71 -14.69 4.63
N VAL A 114 7.96 -15.92 5.05
CA VAL A 114 9.27 -16.37 5.54
C VAL A 114 9.67 -17.66 4.84
N GLU A 115 10.92 -17.74 4.44
CA GLU A 115 11.56 -18.97 3.99
C GLU A 115 12.43 -19.50 5.13
N TYR A 116 12.37 -20.80 5.39
CA TYR A 116 13.12 -21.44 6.47
C TYR A 116 14.27 -22.26 5.88
N GLU A 117 15.49 -21.96 6.31
CA GLU A 117 16.71 -22.62 5.87
C GLU A 117 17.45 -23.24 7.04
N GLU A 118 17.94 -24.48 6.89
CA GLU A 118 18.87 -25.08 7.86
C GLU A 118 20.26 -24.48 7.68
N ARG A 119 20.81 -23.95 8.76
CA ARG A 119 22.16 -23.37 8.84
C ARG A 119 22.95 -23.98 10.00
N GLU A 120 24.26 -23.82 9.97
CA GLU A 120 25.15 -24.21 11.04
C GLU A 120 25.76 -22.95 11.71
N ASP A 121 25.83 -22.95 13.02
CA ASP A 121 26.49 -21.87 13.78
C ASP A 121 28.02 -22.06 13.82
N GLY A 122 28.73 -21.15 14.51
CA GLY A 122 30.19 -21.19 14.64
C GLY A 122 30.72 -22.39 15.42
N ASP A 123 29.89 -23.07 16.19
CA ASP A 123 30.21 -24.24 16.99
C ASP A 123 29.82 -25.54 16.25
N GLY A 124 29.18 -25.45 15.10
CA GLY A 124 28.77 -26.57 14.25
C GLY A 124 27.39 -27.14 14.60
N ASP A 125 26.64 -26.44 15.44
CA ASP A 125 25.26 -26.81 15.75
C ASP A 125 24.30 -26.30 14.67
N SER A 126 23.37 -27.18 14.21
CA SER A 126 22.38 -26.82 13.23
C SER A 126 21.21 -26.04 13.84
N TYR A 127 20.79 -25.01 13.17
CA TYR A 127 19.59 -24.23 13.51
C TYR A 127 18.78 -23.88 12.24
N THR A 128 17.52 -23.52 12.43
CA THR A 128 16.65 -23.07 11.34
C THR A 128 16.64 -21.54 11.28
N ALA A 129 17.21 -20.96 10.25
CA ALA A 129 17.15 -19.52 9.97
C ALA A 129 15.82 -19.18 9.31
N ALA A 130 15.23 -18.07 9.69
CA ALA A 130 14.01 -17.51 9.11
C ALA A 130 14.38 -16.32 8.22
N ILE A 131 14.20 -16.45 6.92
CA ILE A 131 14.57 -15.46 5.89
C ILE A 131 13.32 -14.76 5.38
N PRO A 132 13.10 -13.47 5.66
CA PRO A 132 11.94 -12.74 5.16
C PRO A 132 11.92 -12.63 3.63
N ILE A 133 10.80 -13.00 3.02
CA ILE A 133 10.56 -12.94 1.58
C ILE A 133 10.15 -11.52 1.20
N THR A 134 10.87 -10.92 0.25
CA THR A 134 10.57 -9.56 -0.26
C THR A 134 9.80 -9.56 -1.57
N ASP A 135 9.82 -10.67 -2.30
CA ASP A 135 9.04 -10.82 -3.53
C ASP A 135 7.60 -11.22 -3.20
N LEU A 136 6.67 -10.27 -3.39
CA LEU A 136 5.25 -10.51 -3.13
C LEU A 136 4.64 -11.58 -4.04
N GLY A 137 5.18 -11.79 -5.23
CA GLY A 137 4.75 -12.88 -6.10
C GLY A 137 4.96 -14.23 -5.44
N THR A 138 6.11 -14.42 -4.79
CA THR A 138 6.45 -15.60 -3.99
C THR A 138 5.53 -15.73 -2.76
N VAL A 139 5.29 -14.63 -2.02
CA VAL A 139 4.37 -14.63 -0.88
C VAL A 139 2.97 -15.06 -1.31
N TYR A 140 2.43 -14.49 -2.38
CA TYR A 140 1.11 -14.87 -2.89
C TYR A 140 1.07 -16.31 -3.44
N ALA A 141 2.17 -16.82 -4.01
CA ALA A 141 2.27 -18.22 -4.39
C ALA A 141 2.22 -19.15 -3.17
N ASN A 142 2.92 -18.80 -2.08
CA ASN A 142 2.88 -19.52 -0.81
C ASN A 142 1.46 -19.54 -0.22
N MET A 143 0.75 -18.40 -0.24
CA MET A 143 -0.63 -18.31 0.25
C MET A 143 -1.58 -19.21 -0.54
N ARG A 144 -1.45 -19.25 -1.86
CA ARG A 144 -2.25 -20.17 -2.69
C ARG A 144 -1.96 -21.62 -2.34
N GLN A 145 -0.69 -21.97 -2.17
CA GLN A 145 -0.28 -23.36 -1.93
C GLN A 145 -0.61 -23.84 -0.52
N ARG A 146 -0.35 -23.01 0.51
CA ARG A 146 -0.48 -23.41 1.92
C ARG A 146 -1.88 -23.18 2.46
N LEU A 147 -2.52 -22.07 2.10
CA LEU A 147 -3.81 -21.63 2.67
C LEU A 147 -4.96 -21.84 1.70
N GLY A 148 -4.71 -22.20 0.44
CA GLY A 148 -5.75 -22.30 -0.59
C GLY A 148 -6.43 -20.98 -0.91
N LEU A 149 -5.76 -19.85 -0.63
CA LEU A 149 -6.29 -18.51 -0.87
C LEU A 149 -6.06 -18.11 -2.33
N GLU A 150 -7.14 -17.74 -3.01
CA GLU A 150 -7.05 -17.12 -4.34
C GLU A 150 -6.88 -15.60 -4.16
N ILE A 151 -5.68 -15.11 -4.47
CA ILE A 151 -5.38 -13.68 -4.44
C ILE A 151 -5.41 -13.18 -5.88
N GLY A 152 -6.40 -12.35 -6.18
CA GLY A 152 -6.54 -11.69 -7.47
C GLY A 152 -5.87 -10.32 -7.51
N VAL A 153 -5.79 -9.74 -8.72
CA VAL A 153 -5.17 -8.43 -8.96
C VAL A 153 -5.81 -7.32 -8.10
N ASP A 154 -7.09 -7.42 -7.82
CA ASP A 154 -7.80 -6.43 -6.99
C ASP A 154 -7.37 -6.50 -5.53
N GLN A 155 -7.17 -7.71 -4.97
CA GLN A 155 -6.67 -7.88 -3.62
C GLN A 155 -5.22 -7.42 -3.48
N GLU A 156 -4.37 -7.73 -4.47
CA GLU A 156 -2.99 -7.25 -4.51
C GLU A 156 -2.93 -5.71 -4.53
N ALA A 157 -3.72 -5.08 -5.42
CA ALA A 157 -3.81 -3.62 -5.49
C ALA A 157 -4.39 -3.00 -4.21
N ASN A 158 -5.32 -3.69 -3.55
CA ASN A 158 -5.89 -3.24 -2.28
C ASN A 158 -4.87 -3.33 -1.15
N ALA A 159 -4.13 -4.44 -1.03
CA ALA A 159 -3.05 -4.59 -0.06
C ALA A 159 -2.00 -3.48 -0.20
N GLN A 160 -1.61 -3.14 -1.43
CA GLN A 160 -0.69 -2.04 -1.71
C GLN A 160 -1.23 -0.68 -1.25
N ARG A 161 -2.52 -0.40 -1.48
CA ARG A 161 -3.15 0.85 -1.00
C ARG A 161 -3.21 0.90 0.52
N ILE A 162 -3.57 -0.21 1.16
CA ILE A 162 -3.62 -0.33 2.63
C ILE A 162 -2.24 -0.07 3.21
N TYR A 163 -1.20 -0.70 2.68
CA TYR A 163 0.19 -0.47 3.09
C TYR A 163 0.58 1.02 3.00
N THR A 164 0.21 1.67 1.89
CA THR A 164 0.48 3.09 1.72
C THR A 164 -0.19 3.93 2.80
N VAL A 165 -1.46 3.64 3.14
CA VAL A 165 -2.18 4.34 4.22
C VAL A 165 -1.57 4.00 5.58
N ALA A 166 -1.18 2.75 5.82
CA ALA A 166 -0.58 2.32 7.07
C ALA A 166 0.77 3.02 7.35
N VAL A 167 1.62 3.12 6.34
CA VAL A 167 2.98 3.68 6.49
C VAL A 167 2.99 5.21 6.42
N TYR A 168 2.19 5.80 5.51
CA TYR A 168 2.24 7.24 5.23
C TYR A 168 1.04 8.04 5.75
N GLY A 169 0.02 7.36 6.27
CA GLY A 169 -1.18 7.96 6.85
C GLY A 169 -2.30 8.25 5.86
N PRO A 170 -3.50 8.58 6.39
CA PRO A 170 -4.71 8.80 5.59
C PRO A 170 -4.71 10.12 4.81
N ALA A 171 -3.71 10.98 4.98
CA ALA A 171 -3.60 12.28 4.33
C ALA A 171 -3.08 12.21 2.88
N VAL A 172 -2.99 11.00 2.30
CA VAL A 172 -2.78 10.87 0.86
C VAL A 172 -4.12 11.12 0.18
N PRO A 173 -4.36 12.31 -0.43
CA PRO A 173 -5.63 12.56 -1.09
C PRO A 173 -5.80 11.56 -2.23
N GLY A 174 -6.71 10.62 -2.07
CA GLY A 174 -7.17 9.80 -3.17
C GLY A 174 -7.86 10.68 -4.21
N GLY A 175 -7.34 10.65 -5.42
CA GLY A 175 -8.07 11.08 -6.59
C GLY A 175 -8.12 12.58 -6.83
N MET A 176 -7.06 13.13 -7.38
CA MET A 176 -7.20 14.26 -8.27
C MET A 176 -7.03 13.79 -9.71
N ALA A 177 -8.02 14.14 -10.51
CA ALA A 177 -8.11 13.82 -11.90
C ALA A 177 -6.81 14.10 -12.68
N ALA A 178 -6.49 13.20 -13.58
CA ALA A 178 -5.46 13.42 -14.59
C ALA A 178 -5.76 14.71 -15.36
N GLY A 179 -4.92 15.70 -15.19
CA GLY A 179 -5.05 17.00 -15.84
C GLY A 179 -3.98 17.97 -15.38
N SER A 180 -2.73 17.69 -15.76
CA SER A 180 -1.74 18.60 -16.30
C SER A 180 -1.74 20.08 -15.88
N ALA A 181 -0.91 20.43 -14.96
CA ALA A 181 0.06 21.51 -15.05
C ALA A 181 1.26 21.04 -14.22
N MET A 182 2.48 21.38 -14.62
CA MET A 182 3.62 21.18 -13.74
C MET A 182 3.27 21.77 -12.37
N GLY A 183 3.51 21.02 -11.29
CA GLY A 183 3.26 21.49 -9.95
C GLY A 183 4.06 22.76 -9.63
N ASP A 184 3.74 23.41 -8.55
CA ASP A 184 4.36 24.67 -8.11
C ASP A 184 5.71 24.48 -7.40
N GLY A 185 6.25 23.27 -7.38
CA GLY A 185 7.50 22.90 -6.73
C GLY A 185 7.40 22.70 -5.22
N SER A 186 6.20 22.76 -4.66
CA SER A 186 5.99 22.50 -3.23
C SER A 186 6.07 21.02 -2.89
N TYR A 187 6.32 20.69 -1.61
CA TYR A 187 6.21 19.31 -1.13
C TYR A 187 4.83 18.70 -1.40
N GLN A 188 3.78 19.51 -1.29
CA GLN A 188 2.42 19.07 -1.59
C GLN A 188 2.25 18.71 -3.07
N ALA A 189 2.87 19.46 -3.98
CA ALA A 189 2.87 19.14 -5.41
C ALA A 189 3.65 17.84 -5.68
N LEU A 190 4.80 17.65 -5.02
CA LEU A 190 5.60 16.43 -5.09
C LEU A 190 4.79 15.21 -4.63
N LEU A 191 4.15 15.30 -3.47
CA LEU A 191 3.35 14.22 -2.92
C LEU A 191 2.13 13.90 -3.81
N THR A 192 1.47 14.94 -4.32
CA THR A 192 0.35 14.79 -5.27
C THR A 192 0.78 14.08 -6.55
N GLU A 193 1.94 14.43 -7.10
CA GLU A 193 2.48 13.75 -8.27
C GLU A 193 2.85 12.30 -7.97
N ALA A 194 3.56 12.06 -6.87
CA ALA A 194 3.99 10.73 -6.45
C ALA A 194 2.82 9.75 -6.31
N THR A 195 1.73 10.19 -5.69
CA THR A 195 0.57 9.34 -5.40
C THR A 195 -0.22 8.89 -6.63
N LYS A 196 -0.07 9.56 -7.78
CA LYS A 196 -0.72 9.15 -9.04
C LYS A 196 -0.30 7.77 -9.55
N TYR A 197 0.88 7.33 -9.15
CA TYR A 197 1.50 6.10 -9.69
C TYR A 197 1.53 4.95 -8.68
N ILE A 198 0.82 5.09 -7.58
CA ILE A 198 0.64 3.99 -6.61
C ILE A 198 -0.05 2.82 -7.30
N GLY A 199 0.54 1.62 -7.17
CA GLY A 199 0.05 0.40 -7.82
C GLY A 199 0.62 0.16 -9.22
N PHE A 200 1.47 1.03 -9.75
CA PHE A 200 2.21 0.74 -10.98
C PHE A 200 3.22 -0.38 -10.75
N PRO A 201 3.28 -1.40 -11.61
CA PRO A 201 4.23 -2.49 -11.45
C PRO A 201 5.67 -1.98 -11.62
N TYR A 202 6.60 -2.52 -10.83
CA TYR A 202 8.01 -2.23 -11.01
C TYR A 202 8.50 -2.74 -12.38
N ARG A 203 9.21 -1.89 -13.12
CA ARG A 203 9.80 -2.22 -14.42
C ARG A 203 11.22 -1.71 -14.48
N TRP A 204 12.18 -2.62 -14.56
CA TRP A 204 13.59 -2.25 -14.74
C TRP A 204 13.78 -1.35 -15.98
N GLY A 205 14.41 -0.19 -15.78
CA GLY A 205 14.58 0.83 -16.82
C GLY A 205 13.35 1.68 -17.10
N GLY A 206 12.20 1.39 -16.47
CA GLY A 206 10.98 2.19 -16.59
C GLY A 206 11.15 3.59 -15.99
N SER A 207 10.56 4.62 -16.63
CA SER A 207 10.82 6.00 -16.27
C SER A 207 9.66 6.98 -16.49
N ASN A 208 8.49 6.47 -16.88
CA ASN A 208 7.29 7.26 -17.14
C ASN A 208 6.04 6.37 -17.04
N PRO A 209 4.82 6.96 -17.01
CA PRO A 209 3.59 6.18 -16.88
C PRO A 209 3.35 5.13 -17.98
N GLN A 210 3.89 5.34 -19.19
CA GLN A 210 3.72 4.42 -20.31
C GLN A 210 4.63 3.19 -20.20
N THR A 211 5.79 3.35 -19.60
CA THR A 211 6.77 2.27 -19.40
C THR A 211 6.70 1.65 -18.01
N SER A 212 5.87 2.20 -17.10
CA SER A 212 5.99 2.02 -15.66
C SER A 212 7.34 2.53 -15.13
N PHE A 213 7.75 2.17 -13.93
CA PHE A 213 8.88 2.79 -13.25
C PHE A 213 9.82 1.76 -12.64
N ASP A 214 11.13 2.06 -12.66
CA ASP A 214 12.06 1.57 -11.66
C ASP A 214 12.22 2.62 -10.54
N CYS A 215 13.01 2.32 -9.50
CA CYS A 215 13.18 3.19 -8.32
C CYS A 215 13.66 4.60 -8.72
N SER A 216 14.72 4.72 -9.49
CA SER A 216 15.28 6.01 -9.91
C SER A 216 14.44 6.70 -10.97
N GLY A 217 13.81 5.94 -11.87
CA GLY A 217 12.90 6.48 -12.88
C GLY A 217 11.67 7.13 -12.26
N TYR A 218 11.11 6.52 -11.23
CA TYR A 218 10.02 7.09 -10.45
C TYR A 218 10.43 8.41 -9.80
N ILE A 219 11.53 8.44 -9.09
CA ILE A 219 12.04 9.67 -8.42
C ILE A 219 12.30 10.77 -9.46
N CYS A 220 13.02 10.46 -10.55
CA CYS A 220 13.28 11.45 -11.61
C CYS A 220 11.98 12.03 -12.19
N TRP A 221 10.98 11.18 -12.39
CA TRP A 221 9.68 11.59 -12.93
C TRP A 221 8.93 12.51 -11.99
N ILE A 222 8.70 12.09 -10.73
CA ILE A 222 7.87 12.84 -9.79
C ILE A 222 8.46 14.20 -9.44
N TYR A 223 9.80 14.30 -9.26
CA TYR A 223 10.46 15.57 -9.00
C TYR A 223 10.35 16.53 -10.17
N THR A 224 10.49 16.03 -11.40
CA THR A 224 10.35 16.83 -12.62
C THR A 224 8.91 17.29 -12.83
N GLN A 225 7.93 16.36 -12.72
CA GLN A 225 6.52 16.68 -12.98
C GLN A 225 5.90 17.56 -11.89
N SER A 226 6.32 17.43 -10.65
CA SER A 226 5.88 18.30 -9.56
C SER A 226 6.46 19.72 -9.63
N GLY A 227 7.44 19.94 -10.49
CA GLY A 227 8.16 21.24 -10.56
C GLY A 227 9.12 21.47 -9.39
N THR A 228 9.31 20.48 -8.50
CA THR A 228 10.21 20.59 -7.34
C THR A 228 11.65 20.72 -7.78
N TYR A 229 12.08 19.88 -8.72
CA TYR A 229 13.40 19.94 -9.32
C TYR A 229 13.40 19.23 -10.67
N GLN A 230 14.02 19.82 -11.69
CA GLN A 230 14.25 19.14 -12.97
C GLN A 230 15.34 18.08 -12.81
N LEU A 231 14.93 16.85 -12.55
CA LEU A 231 15.83 15.72 -12.33
C LEU A 231 15.86 14.83 -13.59
N PRO A 232 16.90 14.97 -14.44
CA PRO A 232 17.02 14.14 -15.63
C PRO A 232 17.10 12.66 -15.28
N ARG A 233 16.59 11.79 -16.17
CA ARG A 233 16.65 10.34 -15.98
C ARG A 233 18.09 9.88 -15.74
N THR A 234 18.33 9.31 -14.57
CA THR A 234 19.62 8.78 -14.17
C THR A 234 19.44 7.54 -13.27
N SER A 235 20.54 6.91 -12.84
CA SER A 235 20.52 5.82 -11.87
C SER A 235 20.33 6.35 -10.44
N ALA A 236 20.05 5.47 -9.48
CA ALA A 236 20.00 5.83 -8.07
C ALA A 236 21.32 6.47 -7.59
N GLN A 237 22.47 5.94 -8.05
CA GLN A 237 23.80 6.55 -7.78
C GLN A 237 23.89 7.95 -8.39
N GLY A 238 23.41 8.14 -9.62
CA GLY A 238 23.44 9.44 -10.27
C GLY A 238 22.49 10.46 -9.62
N ILE A 239 21.43 10.04 -8.93
CA ILE A 239 20.61 10.91 -8.08
C ILE A 239 21.43 11.31 -6.84
N PHE A 240 22.00 10.32 -6.14
CA PHE A 240 22.82 10.54 -4.94
C PHE A 240 23.96 11.52 -5.21
N ASP A 241 24.66 11.38 -6.34
CA ASP A 241 25.79 12.24 -6.72
C ASP A 241 25.38 13.72 -6.96
N GLN A 242 24.08 13.97 -7.16
CA GLN A 242 23.52 15.32 -7.33
C GLN A 242 22.98 15.91 -6.02
N CYS A 243 22.85 15.09 -4.96
CA CYS A 243 22.33 15.52 -3.67
C CYS A 243 23.43 16.07 -2.75
N ALA A 244 23.10 17.07 -1.95
CA ALA A 244 23.93 17.51 -0.85
C ALA A 244 23.66 16.62 0.38
N VAL A 245 24.72 16.12 1.01
CA VAL A 245 24.58 15.33 2.25
C VAL A 245 24.17 16.27 3.38
N ILE A 246 23.06 15.96 4.03
CA ILE A 246 22.55 16.67 5.21
C ILE A 246 22.49 15.73 6.42
N PRO A 247 22.66 16.26 7.65
CA PRO A 247 22.42 15.47 8.86
C PRO A 247 20.96 15.02 8.93
N ARG A 248 20.73 13.75 9.34
CA ARG A 248 19.37 13.19 9.45
C ARG A 248 18.39 14.08 10.23
N LYS A 249 18.87 14.76 11.29
CA LYS A 249 18.07 15.70 12.09
C LYS A 249 17.61 16.95 11.34
N GLU A 250 18.18 17.24 10.19
CA GLU A 250 17.87 18.39 9.35
C GLU A 250 17.02 18.00 8.14
N ALA A 251 16.83 16.68 7.92
CA ALA A 251 16.02 16.17 6.83
C ALA A 251 14.55 16.62 6.98
N LYS A 252 13.96 17.00 5.88
CA LYS A 252 12.57 17.47 5.76
C LYS A 252 11.80 16.60 4.79
N PRO A 253 10.46 16.57 4.90
CA PRO A 253 9.63 15.94 3.90
C PRO A 253 9.95 16.47 2.49
N GLY A 254 10.27 15.55 1.57
CA GLY A 254 10.69 15.89 0.20
C GLY A 254 12.21 15.92 -0.01
N ASP A 255 13.03 15.71 0.99
CA ASP A 255 14.46 15.45 0.81
C ASP A 255 14.69 13.99 0.34
N LEU A 256 15.79 13.76 -0.40
CA LEU A 256 16.20 12.45 -0.94
C LEU A 256 17.36 11.85 -0.14
#